data_f6028085e7812447405714f9af55f3ac
#
_entry.id   f6028085e7812447405714f9af55f3ac
#
_cell.length_a   1.000
_cell.length_b   1.000
_cell.length_c   1.000
_cell.angle_alpha   90.00
_cell.angle_beta   90.00
_cell.angle_gamma   90.00
#
_symmetry.space_group_name_H-M   'P 1'
#
loop_
_entity.id
_entity.type
_entity.pdbx_description
1 polymer ?
#
loop_
_entity_poly.entity_id
_entity_poly.type
_entity_poly.pdbx_seq_one_letter_code
_entity_poly.pdbx_strand_id
1 'polypeptide(L)'
;MSEQERTHVCGLMRVNHVGEICAQALYQGQALTSRDPALREALRGAANEETEHLAWTEQRIAELGGRKSLLNPLWYVGALSMGLIAGKFGDKWNLGFLAETERQVEAHLDSHLQELPERDMRSREIVDQMRVDEIRHADTAIQLGAAELPEPVKAGMKLAAKVMTGTAYRL
;
A
#
# COMPACT_ATOMS: atom_id res chain seq x y z
N MET A 1 -22.05 15.52 3.59
CA MET A 1 -20.97 15.14 4.55
C MET A 1 -20.77 16.31 5.50
N SER A 2 -20.76 16.07 6.82
CA SER A 2 -20.43 17.09 7.81
C SER A 2 -18.93 17.44 7.72
N GLU A 3 -18.50 18.54 8.35
CA GLU A 3 -17.09 18.93 8.36
C GLU A 3 -16.24 17.88 9.10
N GLN A 4 -16.78 17.32 10.18
CA GLN A 4 -16.09 16.26 10.92
C GLN A 4 -15.91 14.98 10.09
N GLU A 5 -16.94 14.53 9.38
CA GLU A 5 -16.84 13.40 8.46
C GLU A 5 -15.85 13.68 7.33
N ARG A 6 -15.88 14.88 6.75
CA ARG A 6 -14.95 15.28 5.70
C ARG A 6 -13.51 15.22 6.15
N THR A 7 -13.23 15.71 7.36
CA THR A 7 -11.88 15.67 7.96
C THR A 7 -11.44 14.22 8.20
N HIS A 8 -12.32 13.38 8.70
CA HIS A 8 -12.04 11.96 8.91
C HIS A 8 -11.74 11.25 7.59
N VAL A 9 -12.62 11.37 6.60
CA VAL A 9 -12.41 10.78 5.27
C VAL A 9 -11.09 11.26 4.64
N CYS A 10 -10.77 12.54 4.77
CA CYS A 10 -9.49 13.07 4.29
C CYS A 10 -8.29 12.41 5.00
N GLY A 11 -8.41 12.13 6.29
CA GLY A 11 -7.39 11.38 7.04
C GLY A 11 -7.21 9.96 6.50
N LEU A 12 -8.31 9.23 6.26
CA LEU A 12 -8.28 7.88 5.68
C LEU A 12 -7.65 7.88 4.29
N MET A 13 -8.07 8.82 3.41
CA MET A 13 -7.50 8.93 2.05
C MET A 13 -6.02 9.30 2.06
N ARG A 14 -5.56 10.08 3.06
CA ARG A 14 -4.13 10.38 3.24
C ARG A 14 -3.34 9.16 3.66
N VAL A 15 -3.90 8.33 4.52
CA VAL A 15 -3.29 7.04 4.90
C VAL A 15 -3.14 6.15 3.67
N ASN A 16 -4.19 6.01 2.87
CA ASN A 16 -4.13 5.23 1.63
C ASN A 16 -3.06 5.79 0.68
N HIS A 17 -3.05 7.09 0.42
CA HIS A 17 -2.05 7.74 -0.42
C HIS A 17 -0.59 7.48 0.05
N VAL A 18 -0.34 7.49 1.36
CA VAL A 18 0.99 7.13 1.91
C VAL A 18 1.28 5.65 1.72
N GLY A 19 0.27 4.79 1.86
CA GLY A 19 0.36 3.36 1.57
C GLY A 19 0.87 3.11 0.15
N GLU A 20 0.26 3.75 -0.85
CA GLU A 20 0.64 3.62 -2.27
C GLU A 20 2.06 4.13 -2.55
N ILE A 21 2.48 5.24 -1.90
CA ILE A 21 3.88 5.70 -1.97
C ILE A 21 4.83 4.63 -1.44
N CYS A 22 4.48 3.99 -0.33
CA CYS A 22 5.28 2.93 0.26
C CYS A 22 5.30 1.67 -0.64
N ALA A 23 4.16 1.25 -1.17
CA ALA A 23 4.04 0.09 -2.05
C ALA A 23 4.88 0.29 -3.33
N GLN A 24 4.72 1.42 -4.00
CA GLN A 24 5.50 1.76 -5.19
C GLN A 24 7.02 1.73 -4.91
N ALA A 25 7.47 2.36 -3.82
CA ALA A 25 8.88 2.39 -3.44
C ALA A 25 9.41 1.00 -3.06
N LEU A 26 8.60 0.21 -2.34
CA LEU A 26 8.91 -1.15 -1.96
C LEU A 26 9.15 -2.02 -3.19
N TYR A 27 8.22 -2.01 -4.16
CA TYR A 27 8.30 -2.82 -5.38
C TYR A 27 9.45 -2.38 -6.27
N GLN A 28 9.76 -1.10 -6.34
CA GLN A 28 10.96 -0.60 -7.01
C GLN A 28 12.23 -1.20 -6.38
N GLY A 29 12.36 -1.17 -5.05
CA GLY A 29 13.49 -1.75 -4.32
C GLY A 29 13.61 -3.27 -4.53
N GLN A 30 12.49 -3.97 -4.48
CA GLN A 30 12.40 -5.40 -4.73
C GLN A 30 12.81 -5.76 -6.17
N ALA A 31 12.32 -5.01 -7.17
CA ALA A 31 12.67 -5.23 -8.58
C ALA A 31 14.15 -5.01 -8.86
N LEU A 32 14.79 -4.04 -8.20
CA LEU A 32 16.22 -3.76 -8.34
C LEU A 32 17.12 -4.91 -7.84
N THR A 33 16.65 -5.70 -6.90
CA THR A 33 17.43 -6.78 -6.26
C THR A 33 16.97 -8.18 -6.69
N SER A 34 15.85 -8.32 -7.37
CA SER A 34 15.35 -9.56 -7.93
C SER A 34 16.24 -10.08 -9.06
N ARG A 35 16.42 -11.40 -9.15
CA ARG A 35 17.16 -12.07 -10.22
C ARG A 35 16.22 -12.66 -11.28
N ASP A 36 15.00 -13.00 -10.91
CA ASP A 36 14.02 -13.57 -11.80
C ASP A 36 13.38 -12.47 -12.70
N PRO A 37 13.49 -12.57 -14.04
CA PRO A 37 12.86 -11.61 -14.94
C PRO A 37 11.34 -11.54 -14.82
N ALA A 38 10.67 -12.68 -14.58
CA ALA A 38 9.21 -12.72 -14.41
C ALA A 38 8.78 -11.98 -13.15
N LEU A 39 9.51 -12.17 -12.04
CA LEU A 39 9.27 -11.43 -10.82
C LEU A 39 9.52 -9.93 -10.99
N ARG A 40 10.59 -9.55 -11.67
CA ARG A 40 10.84 -8.12 -11.97
C ARG A 40 9.72 -7.48 -12.75
N GLU A 41 9.16 -8.20 -13.72
CA GLU A 41 8.05 -7.70 -14.52
C GLU A 41 6.77 -7.57 -13.69
N ALA A 42 6.46 -8.57 -12.85
CA ALA A 42 5.33 -8.52 -11.94
C ALA A 42 5.42 -7.32 -10.96
N LEU A 43 6.60 -7.12 -10.36
CA LEU A 43 6.85 -5.98 -9.45
C LEU A 43 6.73 -4.61 -10.16
N ARG A 44 7.18 -4.53 -11.41
CA ARG A 44 7.00 -3.30 -12.20
C ARG A 44 5.55 -3.07 -12.59
N GLY A 45 4.84 -4.13 -12.93
CA GLY A 45 3.40 -4.07 -13.22
C GLY A 45 2.64 -3.51 -12.03
N ALA A 46 2.82 -4.11 -10.84
CA ALA A 46 2.22 -3.64 -9.60
C ALA A 46 2.59 -2.18 -9.32
N ALA A 47 3.88 -1.82 -9.36
CA ALA A 47 4.33 -0.43 -9.13
C ALA A 47 3.71 0.59 -10.11
N ASN A 48 3.37 0.19 -11.33
CA ASN A 48 2.68 1.06 -12.29
C ASN A 48 1.20 1.25 -11.92
N GLU A 49 0.53 0.21 -11.44
CA GLU A 49 -0.87 0.29 -10.97
C GLU A 49 -0.97 1.20 -9.74
N GLU A 50 0.01 1.15 -8.82
CA GLU A 50 0.07 2.08 -7.68
C GLU A 50 0.12 3.56 -8.10
N THR A 51 0.59 3.84 -9.31
CA THR A 51 0.57 5.22 -9.84
C THR A 51 -0.86 5.70 -10.10
N GLU A 52 -1.76 4.82 -10.50
CA GLU A 52 -3.18 5.14 -10.67
C GLU A 52 -3.86 5.32 -9.30
N HIS A 53 -3.59 4.44 -8.34
CA HIS A 53 -4.08 4.55 -6.97
C HIS A 53 -3.61 5.86 -6.31
N LEU A 54 -2.35 6.24 -6.52
CA LEU A 54 -1.82 7.54 -6.08
C LEU A 54 -2.61 8.71 -6.68
N ALA A 55 -2.90 8.68 -7.98
CA ALA A 55 -3.66 9.73 -8.63
C ALA A 55 -5.10 9.83 -8.09
N TRP A 56 -5.77 8.69 -7.87
CA TRP A 56 -7.14 8.67 -7.32
C TRP A 56 -7.18 9.22 -5.89
N THR A 57 -6.27 8.76 -5.04
CA THR A 57 -6.20 9.20 -3.64
C THR A 57 -5.79 10.67 -3.52
N GLU A 58 -4.83 11.15 -4.32
CA GLU A 58 -4.43 12.56 -4.37
C GLU A 58 -5.58 13.47 -4.81
N GLN A 59 -6.26 13.10 -5.90
CA GLN A 59 -7.43 13.84 -6.37
C GLN A 59 -8.51 13.89 -5.30
N ARG A 60 -8.80 12.76 -4.63
CA ARG A 60 -9.83 12.71 -3.59
C ARG A 60 -9.47 13.56 -2.38
N ILE A 61 -8.22 13.56 -1.93
CA ILE A 61 -7.72 14.45 -0.87
C ILE A 61 -7.95 15.92 -1.24
N ALA A 62 -7.65 16.31 -2.48
CA ALA A 62 -7.85 17.68 -2.96
C ALA A 62 -9.34 18.07 -2.98
N GLU A 63 -10.23 17.18 -3.44
CA GLU A 63 -11.69 17.38 -3.45
C GLU A 63 -12.26 17.57 -2.03
N LEU A 64 -11.65 16.92 -1.05
CA LEU A 64 -12.00 17.06 0.36
C LEU A 64 -11.42 18.33 1.01
N GLY A 65 -10.60 19.10 0.28
CA GLY A 65 -9.93 20.29 0.78
C GLY A 65 -8.77 19.97 1.73
N GLY A 66 -8.23 18.76 1.63
CA GLY A 66 -7.12 18.28 2.45
C GLY A 66 -5.75 18.47 1.83
N ARG A 67 -4.75 17.87 2.46
CA ARG A 67 -3.36 17.88 1.97
C ARG A 67 -2.73 16.50 2.10
N LYS A 68 -1.76 16.20 1.25
CA LYS A 68 -0.89 15.01 1.33
C LYS A 68 -0.01 15.06 2.60
N SER A 69 0.50 13.91 3.01
CA SER A 69 1.43 13.84 4.14
C SER A 69 2.75 14.55 3.82
N LEU A 70 3.23 15.34 4.78
CA LEU A 70 4.53 16.00 4.70
C LEU A 70 5.70 15.01 4.81
N LEU A 71 5.44 13.82 5.33
CA LEU A 71 6.45 12.78 5.54
C LEU A 71 6.60 11.81 4.34
N ASN A 72 5.91 12.07 3.22
CA ASN A 72 6.00 11.24 2.02
C ASN A 72 7.45 10.91 1.58
N PRO A 73 8.42 11.85 1.57
CA PRO A 73 9.79 11.52 1.21
C PRO A 73 10.44 10.52 2.19
N LEU A 74 10.13 10.62 3.48
CA LEU A 74 10.64 9.70 4.50
C LEU A 74 10.06 8.30 4.32
N TRP A 75 8.75 8.21 4.10
CA TRP A 75 8.06 6.94 3.83
C TRP A 75 8.59 6.26 2.58
N TYR A 76 8.79 7.03 1.50
CA TYR A 76 9.35 6.51 0.25
C TYR A 76 10.75 5.89 0.46
N VAL A 77 11.67 6.63 1.10
CA VAL A 77 13.05 6.15 1.34
C VAL A 77 13.06 4.92 2.24
N GLY A 78 12.23 4.91 3.29
CA GLY A 78 12.09 3.77 4.20
C GLY A 78 11.59 2.52 3.48
N ALA A 79 10.53 2.63 2.70
CA ALA A 79 9.95 1.52 1.95
C ALA A 79 10.89 1.01 0.84
N LEU A 80 11.55 1.90 0.11
CA LEU A 80 12.57 1.53 -0.88
C LEU A 80 13.70 0.71 -0.24
N SER A 81 14.17 1.14 0.93
CA SER A 81 15.23 0.44 1.67
C SER A 81 14.76 -0.96 2.10
N MET A 82 13.53 -1.10 2.57
CA MET A 82 12.95 -2.40 2.90
C MET A 82 12.83 -3.30 1.68
N GLY A 83 12.41 -2.77 0.53
CA GLY A 83 12.34 -3.52 -0.73
C GLY A 83 13.70 -4.02 -1.19
N LEU A 84 14.74 -3.19 -1.12
CA LEU A 84 16.13 -3.57 -1.41
C LEU A 84 16.60 -4.70 -0.50
N ILE A 85 16.24 -4.68 0.77
CA ILE A 85 16.60 -5.72 1.74
C ILE A 85 15.83 -7.00 1.45
N ALA A 86 14.51 -6.94 1.29
CA ALA A 86 13.65 -8.09 1.03
C ALA A 86 14.10 -8.89 -0.19
N GLY A 87 14.42 -8.21 -1.29
CA GLY A 87 14.87 -8.85 -2.52
C GLY A 87 16.24 -9.56 -2.41
N LYS A 88 17.10 -9.16 -1.46
CA LYS A 88 18.39 -9.84 -1.23
C LYS A 88 18.26 -11.24 -0.63
N PHE A 89 17.15 -11.56 0.02
CA PHE A 89 16.90 -12.89 0.60
C PHE A 89 16.45 -13.92 -0.45
N GLY A 90 16.33 -13.53 -1.71
CA GLY A 90 15.99 -14.40 -2.83
C GLY A 90 14.53 -14.26 -3.28
N ASP A 91 14.28 -14.68 -4.53
CA ASP A 91 13.04 -14.36 -5.23
C ASP A 91 11.78 -14.93 -4.55
N LYS A 92 11.82 -16.14 -3.99
CA LYS A 92 10.67 -16.71 -3.25
C LYS A 92 10.33 -15.93 -1.99
N TRP A 93 11.34 -15.47 -1.26
CA TRP A 93 11.16 -14.62 -0.09
C TRP A 93 10.65 -13.23 -0.50
N ASN A 94 11.20 -12.69 -1.57
CA ASN A 94 10.78 -11.42 -2.14
C ASN A 94 9.29 -11.43 -2.52
N LEU A 95 8.83 -12.50 -3.20
CA LEU A 95 7.41 -12.73 -3.49
C LEU A 95 6.58 -12.88 -2.22
N GLY A 96 7.10 -13.57 -1.21
CA GLY A 96 6.43 -13.70 0.10
C GLY A 96 6.23 -12.35 0.78
N PHE A 97 7.22 -11.48 0.67
CA PHE A 97 7.12 -10.11 1.21
C PHE A 97 6.07 -9.28 0.45
N LEU A 98 6.04 -9.38 -0.88
CA LEU A 98 4.99 -8.77 -1.70
C LEU A 98 3.61 -9.29 -1.28
N ALA A 99 3.37 -10.60 -1.30
CA ALA A 99 2.07 -11.19 -0.96
C ALA A 99 1.58 -10.78 0.44
N GLU A 100 2.47 -10.73 1.43
CA GLU A 100 2.12 -10.32 2.79
C GLU A 100 1.81 -8.83 2.88
N THR A 101 2.54 -7.99 2.13
CA THR A 101 2.26 -6.55 2.05
C THR A 101 0.83 -6.33 1.54
N GLU A 102 0.47 -6.98 0.43
CA GLU A 102 -0.85 -6.82 -0.19
C GLU A 102 -1.99 -7.32 0.71
N ARG A 103 -1.80 -8.45 1.40
CA ARG A 103 -2.78 -8.93 2.38
C ARG A 103 -3.00 -7.95 3.53
N GLN A 104 -1.94 -7.29 3.99
CA GLN A 104 -2.06 -6.28 5.04
C GLN A 104 -2.74 -5.00 4.54
N VAL A 105 -2.46 -4.60 3.29
CA VAL A 105 -3.13 -3.46 2.63
C VAL A 105 -4.60 -3.78 2.41
N GLU A 106 -4.95 -4.95 1.86
CA GLU A 106 -6.33 -5.41 1.71
C GLU A 106 -7.12 -5.32 3.02
N ALA A 107 -6.58 -5.92 4.10
CA ALA A 107 -7.22 -5.87 5.41
C ALA A 107 -7.40 -4.44 5.94
N HIS A 108 -6.47 -3.55 5.61
CA HIS A 108 -6.53 -2.15 5.99
C HIS A 108 -7.61 -1.40 5.18
N LEU A 109 -7.70 -1.62 3.87
CA LEU A 109 -8.72 -1.04 3.00
C LEU A 109 -10.12 -1.53 3.39
N ASP A 110 -10.28 -2.80 3.78
CA ASP A 110 -11.52 -3.33 4.34
C ASP A 110 -11.95 -2.57 5.61
N SER A 111 -11.01 -2.27 6.51
CA SER A 111 -11.32 -1.45 7.69
C SER A 111 -11.76 -0.04 7.33
N HIS A 112 -11.13 0.57 6.33
CA HIS A 112 -11.53 1.89 5.84
C HIS A 112 -12.93 1.89 5.21
N LEU A 113 -13.32 0.83 4.48
CA LEU A 113 -14.67 0.69 3.94
C LEU A 113 -15.74 0.64 5.05
N GLN A 114 -15.40 0.13 6.23
CA GLN A 114 -16.30 0.13 7.39
C GLN A 114 -16.38 1.51 8.07
N GLU A 115 -15.32 2.30 8.02
CA GLU A 115 -15.23 3.63 8.62
C GLU A 115 -15.76 4.75 7.71
N LEU A 116 -15.74 4.55 6.39
CA LEU A 116 -16.22 5.53 5.41
C LEU A 116 -17.75 5.70 5.50
N PRO A 117 -18.27 6.94 5.53
CA PRO A 117 -19.71 7.20 5.50
C PRO A 117 -20.39 6.54 4.29
N GLU A 118 -21.52 5.89 4.49
CA GLU A 118 -22.28 5.21 3.42
C GLU A 118 -22.60 6.13 2.23
N ARG A 119 -22.86 7.41 2.50
CA ARG A 119 -23.15 8.43 1.49
C ARG A 119 -21.96 8.90 0.68
N ASP A 120 -20.73 8.60 1.10
CA ASP A 120 -19.52 8.95 0.36
C ASP A 120 -19.16 7.86 -0.65
N MET A 121 -20.01 7.70 -1.64
CA MET A 121 -19.86 6.69 -2.69
C MET A 121 -18.51 6.81 -3.39
N ARG A 122 -18.03 8.05 -3.64
CA ARG A 122 -16.78 8.27 -4.37
C ARG A 122 -15.55 7.73 -3.63
N SER A 123 -15.43 8.02 -2.32
CA SER A 123 -14.32 7.45 -1.53
C SER A 123 -14.43 5.94 -1.42
N ARG A 124 -15.65 5.43 -1.27
CA ARG A 124 -15.91 3.99 -1.19
C ARG A 124 -15.54 3.26 -2.48
N GLU A 125 -15.91 3.82 -3.65
CA GLU A 125 -15.54 3.25 -4.96
C GLU A 125 -14.03 3.21 -5.17
N ILE A 126 -13.31 4.27 -4.82
CA ILE A 126 -11.84 4.30 -4.89
C ILE A 126 -11.23 3.20 -4.01
N VAL A 127 -11.63 3.14 -2.73
CA VAL A 127 -11.06 2.18 -1.77
C VAL A 127 -11.41 0.74 -2.12
N ASP A 128 -12.63 0.48 -2.63
CA ASP A 128 -13.04 -0.86 -3.05
C ASP A 128 -12.30 -1.32 -4.30
N GLN A 129 -12.07 -0.43 -5.28
CA GLN A 129 -11.27 -0.76 -6.46
C GLN A 129 -9.82 -1.08 -6.06
N MET A 130 -9.18 -0.24 -5.24
CA MET A 130 -7.84 -0.50 -4.71
C MET A 130 -7.79 -1.88 -4.04
N ARG A 131 -8.73 -2.19 -3.15
CA ARG A 131 -8.81 -3.49 -2.47
C ARG A 131 -8.87 -4.68 -3.44
N VAL A 132 -9.64 -4.57 -4.52
CA VAL A 132 -9.73 -5.62 -5.56
C VAL A 132 -8.39 -5.81 -6.25
N ASP A 133 -7.68 -4.72 -6.53
CA ASP A 133 -6.37 -4.77 -7.18
C ASP A 133 -5.31 -5.39 -6.27
N GLU A 134 -5.31 -5.07 -4.95
CA GLU A 134 -4.37 -5.66 -3.98
C GLU A 134 -4.56 -7.18 -3.81
N ILE A 135 -5.81 -7.66 -3.82
CA ILE A 135 -6.09 -9.11 -3.83
C ILE A 135 -5.43 -9.76 -5.05
N ARG A 136 -5.54 -9.16 -6.22
CA ARG A 136 -4.94 -9.66 -7.46
C ARG A 136 -3.41 -9.67 -7.39
N HIS A 137 -2.79 -8.66 -6.81
CA HIS A 137 -1.34 -8.58 -6.61
C HIS A 137 -0.86 -9.71 -5.67
N ALA A 138 -1.55 -9.92 -4.55
CA ALA A 138 -1.25 -11.01 -3.62
C ALA A 138 -1.36 -12.39 -4.31
N ASP A 139 -2.44 -12.62 -5.05
CA ASP A 139 -2.67 -13.87 -5.77
C ASP A 139 -1.59 -14.11 -6.85
N THR A 140 -1.20 -13.07 -7.57
CA THR A 140 -0.12 -13.15 -8.56
C THR A 140 1.20 -13.54 -7.91
N ALA A 141 1.55 -12.95 -6.77
CA ALA A 141 2.77 -13.30 -6.04
C ALA A 141 2.75 -14.76 -5.56
N ILE A 142 1.58 -15.25 -5.08
CA ILE A 142 1.40 -16.64 -4.65
C ILE A 142 1.57 -17.61 -5.83
N GLN A 143 0.97 -17.31 -6.98
CA GLN A 143 1.07 -18.13 -8.19
C GLN A 143 2.52 -18.21 -8.71
N LEU A 144 3.29 -17.15 -8.55
CA LEU A 144 4.73 -17.11 -8.88
C LEU A 144 5.62 -17.85 -7.86
N GLY A 145 5.06 -18.39 -6.79
CA GLY A 145 5.76 -19.24 -5.83
C GLY A 145 6.26 -18.50 -4.59
N ALA A 146 5.51 -17.52 -4.12
CA ALA A 146 5.77 -16.82 -2.87
C ALA A 146 6.01 -17.78 -1.70
N ALA A 147 7.09 -17.57 -0.95
CA ALA A 147 7.32 -18.28 0.29
C ALA A 147 6.43 -17.70 1.41
N GLU A 148 5.92 -18.58 2.26
CA GLU A 148 5.25 -18.12 3.48
C GLU A 148 6.27 -17.51 4.44
N LEU A 149 6.02 -16.26 4.85
CA LEU A 149 6.92 -15.56 5.78
C LEU A 149 6.72 -16.03 7.22
N PRO A 150 7.80 -16.09 8.02
CA PRO A 150 7.66 -16.38 9.44
C PRO A 150 6.84 -15.32 10.18
N GLU A 151 6.05 -15.76 11.17
CA GLU A 151 5.19 -14.87 11.97
C GLU A 151 5.88 -13.64 12.57
N PRO A 152 7.14 -13.73 13.08
CA PRO A 152 7.84 -12.53 13.57
C PRO A 152 8.07 -11.48 12.49
N VAL A 153 8.28 -11.88 11.23
CA VAL A 153 8.45 -10.95 10.10
C VAL A 153 7.12 -10.26 9.78
N LYS A 154 6.05 -11.02 9.67
CA LYS A 154 4.69 -10.49 9.46
C LYS A 154 4.29 -9.50 10.56
N ALA A 155 4.58 -9.85 11.82
CA ALA A 155 4.32 -8.99 12.96
C ALA A 155 5.14 -7.68 12.90
N GLY A 156 6.40 -7.76 12.49
CA GLY A 156 7.26 -6.59 12.25
C GLY A 156 6.71 -5.68 11.16
N MET A 157 6.28 -6.24 10.03
CA MET A 157 5.63 -5.51 8.93
C MET A 157 4.35 -4.81 9.42
N LYS A 158 3.50 -5.53 10.15
CA LYS A 158 2.26 -4.97 10.72
C LYS A 158 2.52 -3.84 11.71
N LEU A 159 3.58 -3.94 12.51
CA LEU A 159 3.98 -2.87 13.43
C LEU A 159 4.44 -1.62 12.66
N ALA A 160 5.29 -1.80 11.64
CA ALA A 160 5.74 -0.70 10.78
C ALA A 160 4.55 -0.02 10.07
N ALA A 161 3.63 -0.80 9.52
CA ALA A 161 2.39 -0.30 8.92
C ALA A 161 1.56 0.51 9.93
N LYS A 162 1.39 0.02 11.15
CA LYS A 162 0.65 0.72 12.21
C LYS A 162 1.27 2.07 12.58
N VAL A 163 2.59 2.17 12.63
CA VAL A 163 3.30 3.43 12.89
C VAL A 163 3.06 4.41 11.72
N MET A 164 3.21 3.94 10.49
CA MET A 164 3.00 4.73 9.30
C MET A 164 1.56 5.25 9.23
N THR A 165 0.55 4.38 9.32
CA THR A 165 -0.87 4.75 9.20
C THR A 165 -1.30 5.71 10.30
N GLY A 166 -0.90 5.46 11.56
CA GLY A 166 -1.20 6.34 12.69
C GLY A 166 -0.59 7.74 12.57
N THR A 167 0.57 7.84 11.92
CA THR A 167 1.25 9.12 11.64
C THR A 167 0.62 9.83 10.44
N ALA A 168 0.41 9.12 9.34
CA ALA A 168 -0.14 9.65 8.10
C ALA A 168 -1.58 10.18 8.27
N TYR A 169 -2.38 9.57 9.16
CA TYR A 169 -3.73 10.04 9.45
C TYR A 169 -3.74 11.48 9.99
N ARG A 170 -2.69 11.89 10.72
CA ARG A 170 -2.62 13.20 11.41
C ARG A 170 -1.77 14.24 10.66
N LEU A 171 -0.75 13.80 9.92
CA LEU A 171 0.26 14.62 9.27
C LEU A 171 0.23 14.46 7.74
#